data_3490c79aa2098f40bcc60e18ae73d009
#
_entry.id   3490c79aa2098f40bcc60e18ae73d009
#
_cell.length_a   1.000
_cell.length_b   1.000
_cell.length_c   1.000
_cell.angle_alpha   90.00
_cell.angle_beta   90.00
_cell.angle_gamma   90.00
#
_symmetry.space_group_name_H-M   'P 1'
#
loop_
_entity.id
_entity.type
_entity.pdbx_description
1 polymer ?
#
loop_
_entity_poly.entity_id
_entity_poly.type
_entity_poly.pdbx_seq_one_letter_code
_entity_poly.pdbx_strand_id
1 'polypeptide(L)'
;MSEAPSLRRHLIDELRDLLDAEQQLTRALPKFADAAATPALKQAFQKHLKETERHVDRLNQVLAALGEAPRAKRCVGMRGLLAEGNQMASATPKGALRDAIMISGAQKVEHYEMAAYGTAGTYAEVLGRSDVARLLEDSLREEKGADQKLTEIAEHTVNQRAAEEFHNQSAGILNQSAEWVGSTVGVAARTVKRAAGAVGLRNGHAPEAMNSMRSAAAATAGTVVETAEAAVRRGRRLTNQAARSARSIAADVLSSKKKTPRRRTAKSGRKK
;
A
#
# COMPACT_ATOMS: atom_id res chain seq x y z
N MET A 1 7.21 36.61 -29.70
CA MET A 1 8.40 35.79 -29.99
C MET A 1 8.62 34.89 -28.82
N SER A 2 8.72 33.58 -28.98
CA SER A 2 9.06 32.66 -27.87
C SER A 2 10.53 32.87 -27.48
N GLU A 3 10.78 33.08 -26.18
CA GLU A 3 12.13 33.17 -25.65
C GLU A 3 12.91 31.89 -26.00
N ALA A 4 14.21 32.04 -26.36
CA ALA A 4 15.04 30.89 -26.69
C ALA A 4 15.17 29.93 -25.50
N PRO A 5 15.32 28.62 -25.72
CA PRO A 5 15.55 27.66 -24.64
C PRO A 5 16.75 28.05 -23.78
N SER A 6 16.55 28.16 -22.47
CA SER A 6 17.59 28.54 -21.51
C SER A 6 17.34 27.85 -20.17
N LEU A 7 18.39 27.71 -19.33
CA LEU A 7 18.24 27.16 -17.98
C LEU A 7 17.27 27.99 -17.12
N ARG A 8 17.28 29.32 -17.29
CA ARG A 8 16.32 30.21 -16.62
C ARG A 8 14.88 29.89 -17.02
N ARG A 9 14.65 29.70 -18.31
CA ARG A 9 13.32 29.36 -18.82
C ARG A 9 12.86 28.01 -18.28
N HIS A 10 13.74 27.02 -18.27
CA HIS A 10 13.45 25.70 -17.74
C HIS A 10 13.15 25.76 -16.23
N LEU A 11 13.93 26.50 -15.44
CA LEU A 11 13.63 26.73 -14.02
C LEU A 11 12.22 27.31 -13.82
N ILE A 12 11.84 28.33 -14.60
CA ILE A 12 10.50 28.93 -14.51
C ILE A 12 9.39 27.91 -14.84
N ASP A 13 9.61 27.07 -15.84
CA ASP A 13 8.66 26.04 -16.22
C ASP A 13 8.52 24.94 -15.15
N GLU A 14 9.60 24.53 -14.50
CA GLU A 14 9.62 23.61 -13.34
C GLU A 14 8.90 24.21 -12.13
N LEU A 15 9.16 25.50 -11.80
CA LEU A 15 8.50 26.16 -10.69
C LEU A 15 6.99 26.31 -10.90
N ARG A 16 6.54 26.53 -12.13
CA ARG A 16 5.13 26.58 -12.49
C ARG A 16 4.47 25.21 -12.42
N ASP A 17 5.19 24.15 -12.79
CA ASP A 17 4.75 22.76 -12.66
C ASP A 17 4.61 22.38 -11.18
N LEU A 18 5.63 22.71 -10.35
CA LEU A 18 5.58 22.52 -8.90
C LEU A 18 4.41 23.28 -8.27
N LEU A 19 4.14 24.51 -8.68
CA LEU A 19 3.02 25.29 -8.15
C LEU A 19 1.67 24.61 -8.40
N ASP A 20 1.45 23.99 -9.55
CA ASP A 20 0.25 23.17 -9.79
C ASP A 20 0.27 21.88 -9.00
N ALA A 21 1.42 21.24 -8.82
CA ALA A 21 1.57 20.04 -8.01
C ALA A 21 1.10 20.29 -6.57
N GLU A 22 1.64 21.31 -5.93
CA GLU A 22 1.25 21.73 -4.57
C GLU A 22 -0.24 22.09 -4.47
N GLN A 23 -0.77 22.82 -5.45
CA GLN A 23 -2.21 23.13 -5.50
C GLN A 23 -3.09 21.88 -5.69
N GLN A 24 -2.61 20.84 -6.34
CA GLN A 24 -3.30 19.53 -6.39
C GLN A 24 -3.28 18.86 -5.02
N LEU A 25 -2.15 18.92 -4.32
CA LEU A 25 -1.98 18.35 -2.97
C LEU A 25 -2.82 19.04 -1.92
N THR A 26 -2.91 20.37 -1.91
CA THR A 26 -3.82 21.09 -0.99
C THR A 26 -5.27 20.61 -1.09
N ARG A 27 -5.69 20.14 -2.26
CA ARG A 27 -7.03 19.57 -2.48
C ARG A 27 -7.13 18.08 -2.15
N ALA A 28 -6.02 17.34 -2.20
CA ALA A 28 -5.98 15.90 -1.99
C ALA A 28 -5.77 15.53 -0.51
N LEU A 29 -4.87 16.21 0.19
CA LEU A 29 -4.48 15.91 1.56
C LEU A 29 -5.63 15.89 2.57
N PRO A 30 -6.64 16.79 2.53
CA PRO A 30 -7.81 16.67 3.41
C PRO A 30 -8.55 15.35 3.22
N LYS A 31 -8.71 14.90 1.98
CA LYS A 31 -9.39 13.63 1.66
C LYS A 31 -8.57 12.44 2.14
N PHE A 32 -7.25 12.48 2.04
CA PHE A 32 -6.36 11.45 2.58
C PHE A 32 -6.42 11.40 4.09
N ALA A 33 -6.43 12.54 4.78
CA ALA A 33 -6.58 12.61 6.22
C ALA A 33 -7.90 11.98 6.70
N ASP A 34 -9.01 12.19 5.97
CA ASP A 34 -10.32 11.61 6.32
C ASP A 34 -10.40 10.11 6.00
N ALA A 35 -9.71 9.67 4.96
CA ALA A 35 -9.66 8.27 4.55
C ALA A 35 -8.77 7.42 5.48
N ALA A 36 -7.77 7.99 6.12
CA ALA A 36 -6.85 7.30 7.02
C ALA A 36 -7.59 6.63 8.19
N ALA A 37 -7.21 5.38 8.49
CA ALA A 37 -7.72 4.64 9.64
C ALA A 37 -6.89 4.90 10.90
N THR A 38 -5.57 5.05 10.74
CA THR A 38 -4.63 5.28 11.84
C THR A 38 -4.57 6.75 12.22
N PRO A 39 -4.76 7.12 13.50
CA PRO A 39 -4.69 8.52 13.94
C PRO A 39 -3.36 9.21 13.61
N ALA A 40 -2.24 8.48 13.70
CA ALA A 40 -0.92 9.01 13.38
C ALA A 40 -0.80 9.40 11.90
N LEU A 41 -1.34 8.60 10.98
CA LEU A 41 -1.35 8.89 9.54
C LEU A 41 -2.27 10.08 9.24
N LYS A 42 -3.46 10.13 9.87
CA LYS A 42 -4.35 11.29 9.75
C LYS A 42 -3.66 12.59 10.16
N GLN A 43 -2.97 12.59 11.30
CA GLN A 43 -2.24 13.76 11.80
C GLN A 43 -1.07 14.14 10.87
N ALA A 44 -0.37 13.15 10.30
CA ALA A 44 0.71 13.39 9.34
C ALA A 44 0.19 14.13 8.10
N PHE A 45 -0.91 13.68 7.49
CA PHE A 45 -1.53 14.37 6.36
C PHE A 45 -2.05 15.77 6.72
N GLN A 46 -2.63 15.96 7.91
CA GLN A 46 -3.08 17.28 8.36
C GLN A 46 -1.92 18.25 8.60
N LYS A 47 -0.80 17.75 9.12
CA LYS A 47 0.42 18.56 9.28
C LYS A 47 1.00 18.93 7.91
N HIS A 48 1.13 17.94 7.03
CA HIS A 48 1.67 18.14 5.70
C HIS A 48 0.81 19.09 4.85
N LEU A 49 -0.53 19.09 4.99
CA LEU A 49 -1.38 20.10 4.36
C LEU A 49 -0.93 21.53 4.68
N LYS A 50 -0.62 21.82 5.94
CA LYS A 50 -0.16 23.16 6.34
C LYS A 50 1.25 23.48 5.78
N GLU A 51 2.06 22.46 5.57
CA GLU A 51 3.38 22.60 4.93
C GLU A 51 3.20 22.91 3.45
N THR A 52 2.36 22.15 2.74
CA THR A 52 1.99 22.35 1.34
C THR A 52 1.38 23.74 1.07
N GLU A 53 0.52 24.23 1.96
CA GLU A 53 -0.02 25.61 1.86
C GLU A 53 1.13 26.65 1.89
N ARG A 54 2.15 26.46 2.77
CA ARG A 54 3.33 27.32 2.80
C ARG A 54 4.22 27.15 1.55
N HIS A 55 4.29 25.95 0.98
CA HIS A 55 5.01 25.71 -0.28
C HIS A 55 4.39 26.48 -1.43
N VAL A 56 3.08 26.52 -1.55
CA VAL A 56 2.37 27.37 -2.53
C VAL A 56 2.77 28.83 -2.36
N ASP A 57 2.79 29.35 -1.12
CA ASP A 57 3.18 30.72 -0.85
C ASP A 57 4.64 31.00 -1.20
N ARG A 58 5.57 30.07 -0.86
CA ARG A 58 6.98 30.19 -1.23
C ARG A 58 7.19 30.16 -2.74
N LEU A 59 6.51 29.30 -3.47
CA LEU A 59 6.59 29.25 -4.94
C LEU A 59 6.08 30.54 -5.58
N ASN A 60 5.03 31.14 -5.05
CA ASN A 60 4.56 32.46 -5.49
C ASN A 60 5.62 33.54 -5.24
N GLN A 61 6.29 33.54 -4.08
CA GLN A 61 7.38 34.45 -3.76
C GLN A 61 8.61 34.24 -4.68
N VAL A 62 8.97 32.98 -4.94
CA VAL A 62 10.07 32.60 -5.83
C VAL A 62 9.82 33.11 -7.25
N LEU A 63 8.61 32.87 -7.80
CA LEU A 63 8.25 33.36 -9.13
C LEU A 63 8.28 34.88 -9.20
N ALA A 64 7.73 35.58 -8.21
CA ALA A 64 7.78 37.03 -8.14
C ALA A 64 9.23 37.55 -8.05
N ALA A 65 10.10 36.93 -7.25
CA ALA A 65 11.53 37.27 -7.16
C ALA A 65 12.27 37.09 -8.49
N LEU A 66 11.81 36.17 -9.34
CA LEU A 66 12.34 35.98 -10.70
C LEU A 66 11.71 36.93 -11.74
N GLY A 67 10.82 37.83 -11.31
CA GLY A 67 10.11 38.75 -12.20
C GLY A 67 9.00 38.09 -13.02
N GLU A 68 8.49 36.93 -12.56
CA GLU A 68 7.49 36.14 -13.26
C GLU A 68 6.13 36.19 -12.53
N ALA A 69 5.06 36.20 -13.31
CA ALA A 69 3.73 36.07 -12.72
C ALA A 69 3.54 34.65 -12.15
N PRO A 70 2.91 34.49 -10.96
CA PRO A 70 2.65 33.20 -10.32
C PRO A 70 1.52 32.47 -11.04
N ARG A 71 1.80 31.97 -12.22
CA ARG A 71 0.87 31.19 -13.04
C ARG A 71 1.30 29.73 -13.04
N ALA A 72 0.46 28.86 -12.47
CA ALA A 72 0.68 27.43 -12.48
C ALA A 72 0.62 26.87 -13.91
N LYS A 73 1.45 25.89 -14.19
CA LYS A 73 1.44 25.04 -15.39
C LYS A 73 1.02 23.65 -14.97
N ARG A 74 0.05 23.07 -15.67
CA ARG A 74 -0.51 21.75 -15.31
C ARG A 74 0.55 20.69 -15.12
N CYS A 75 0.69 20.18 -13.90
CA CYS A 75 1.55 19.06 -13.55
C CYS A 75 0.84 17.73 -13.85
N VAL A 76 1.29 17.07 -14.91
CA VAL A 76 0.75 15.76 -15.32
C VAL A 76 1.29 14.65 -14.41
N GLY A 77 2.53 14.77 -13.93
CA GLY A 77 3.18 13.85 -13.02
C GLY A 77 2.40 13.70 -11.72
N MET A 78 2.17 14.81 -11.01
CA MET A 78 1.42 14.83 -9.76
C MET A 78 0.00 14.28 -9.94
N ARG A 79 -0.69 14.67 -10.99
CA ARG A 79 -2.02 14.16 -11.28
C ARG A 79 -2.03 12.64 -11.47
N GLY A 80 -1.01 12.08 -12.12
CA GLY A 80 -0.85 10.64 -12.29
C GLY A 80 -0.64 9.91 -10.97
N LEU A 81 0.26 10.41 -10.13
CA LEU A 81 0.55 9.85 -8.82
C LEU A 81 -0.69 9.86 -7.91
N LEU A 82 -1.39 10.98 -7.85
CA LEU A 82 -2.63 11.11 -7.07
C LEU A 82 -3.74 10.19 -7.59
N ALA A 83 -3.88 10.02 -8.92
CA ALA A 83 -4.87 9.12 -9.50
C ALA A 83 -4.56 7.66 -9.16
N GLU A 84 -3.30 7.22 -9.29
CA GLU A 84 -2.85 5.87 -8.94
C GLU A 84 -3.10 5.58 -7.45
N GLY A 85 -2.65 6.46 -6.56
CA GLY A 85 -2.84 6.32 -5.12
C GLY A 85 -4.32 6.24 -4.71
N ASN A 86 -5.16 7.11 -5.28
CA ASN A 86 -6.61 7.09 -5.05
C ASN A 86 -7.27 5.81 -5.55
N GLN A 87 -6.91 5.32 -6.73
CA GLN A 87 -7.45 4.08 -7.28
C GLN A 87 -7.17 2.90 -6.37
N MET A 88 -5.92 2.73 -5.92
CA MET A 88 -5.52 1.63 -5.06
C MET A 88 -6.17 1.71 -3.67
N ALA A 89 -6.19 2.90 -3.06
CA ALA A 89 -6.80 3.11 -1.75
C ALA A 89 -8.31 2.89 -1.77
N SER A 90 -9.01 3.32 -2.83
CA SER A 90 -10.46 3.18 -2.96
C SER A 90 -10.90 1.73 -3.17
N ALA A 91 -10.05 0.90 -3.78
CA ALA A 91 -10.31 -0.53 -3.98
C ALA A 91 -10.14 -1.35 -2.69
N THR A 92 -9.60 -0.77 -1.62
CA THR A 92 -9.26 -1.46 -0.37
C THR A 92 -10.18 -1.00 0.76
N PRO A 93 -10.78 -1.90 1.56
CA PRO A 93 -11.57 -1.53 2.74
C PRO A 93 -10.76 -0.69 3.74
N LYS A 94 -11.44 0.19 4.50
CA LYS A 94 -10.77 1.02 5.53
C LYS A 94 -10.13 0.12 6.58
N GLY A 95 -8.83 0.28 6.82
CA GLY A 95 -8.03 -0.54 7.73
C GLY A 95 -6.54 -0.29 7.52
N ALA A 96 -5.70 -1.08 8.18
CA ALA A 96 -4.26 -0.92 8.12
C ALA A 96 -3.69 -1.19 6.71
N LEU A 97 -4.28 -2.11 5.94
CA LEU A 97 -3.85 -2.34 4.55
C LEU A 97 -4.09 -1.11 3.67
N ARG A 98 -5.25 -0.42 3.81
CA ARG A 98 -5.49 0.83 3.09
C ARG A 98 -4.49 1.90 3.49
N ASP A 99 -4.20 2.04 4.78
CA ASP A 99 -3.20 3.01 5.28
C ASP A 99 -1.81 2.72 4.70
N ALA A 100 -1.38 1.46 4.61
CA ALA A 100 -0.11 1.08 3.98
C ALA A 100 -0.06 1.46 2.50
N ILE A 101 -1.15 1.26 1.77
CA ILE A 101 -1.29 1.69 0.37
C ILE A 101 -1.22 3.22 0.24
N MET A 102 -1.90 3.94 1.13
CA MET A 102 -1.88 5.40 1.14
C MET A 102 -0.49 5.96 1.45
N ILE A 103 0.24 5.36 2.40
CA ILE A 103 1.63 5.72 2.69
C ILE A 103 2.52 5.51 1.46
N SER A 104 2.42 4.34 0.82
CA SER A 104 3.18 4.06 -0.40
C SER A 104 2.90 5.06 -1.53
N GLY A 105 1.64 5.47 -1.71
CA GLY A 105 1.25 6.50 -2.67
C GLY A 105 1.79 7.88 -2.30
N ALA A 106 1.69 8.27 -1.04
CA ALA A 106 2.21 9.54 -0.52
C ALA A 106 3.74 9.62 -0.68
N GLN A 107 4.48 8.58 -0.31
CA GLN A 107 5.95 8.59 -0.49
C GLN A 107 6.38 8.75 -1.96
N LYS A 108 5.64 8.25 -2.92
CA LYS A 108 5.90 8.52 -4.35
C LYS A 108 5.73 10.01 -4.67
N VAL A 109 4.75 10.66 -4.06
CA VAL A 109 4.52 12.11 -4.19
C VAL A 109 5.68 12.89 -3.56
N GLU A 110 6.05 12.59 -2.30
CA GLU A 110 7.19 13.23 -1.64
C GLU A 110 8.49 13.11 -2.47
N HIS A 111 8.77 11.92 -3.01
CA HIS A 111 9.96 11.69 -3.85
C HIS A 111 9.91 12.49 -5.15
N TYR A 112 8.74 12.65 -5.76
CA TYR A 112 8.56 13.54 -6.91
C TYR A 112 8.91 14.98 -6.55
N GLU A 113 8.38 15.50 -5.43
CA GLU A 113 8.61 16.86 -4.96
C GLU A 113 10.05 17.08 -4.50
N MET A 114 10.65 16.12 -3.80
CA MET A 114 12.07 16.18 -3.45
C MET A 114 12.98 16.28 -4.68
N ALA A 115 12.69 15.53 -5.74
CA ALA A 115 13.44 15.61 -7.00
C ALA A 115 13.26 16.98 -7.66
N ALA A 116 12.03 17.48 -7.74
CA ALA A 116 11.70 18.73 -8.38
C ALA A 116 12.28 19.96 -7.62
N TYR A 117 12.08 20.04 -6.29
CA TYR A 117 12.66 21.09 -5.46
C TYR A 117 14.20 21.07 -5.45
N GLY A 118 14.81 19.88 -5.37
CA GLY A 118 16.26 19.74 -5.39
C GLY A 118 16.87 20.20 -6.71
N THR A 119 16.25 19.85 -7.82
CA THR A 119 16.67 20.27 -9.16
C THR A 119 16.49 21.78 -9.36
N ALA A 120 15.32 22.32 -9.00
CA ALA A 120 15.04 23.75 -9.11
C ALA A 120 15.98 24.59 -8.23
N GLY A 121 16.28 24.14 -7.01
CA GLY A 121 17.27 24.77 -6.12
C GLY A 121 18.66 24.84 -6.74
N THR A 122 19.13 23.72 -7.32
CA THR A 122 20.41 23.66 -8.03
C THR A 122 20.44 24.62 -9.24
N TYR A 123 19.36 24.69 -10.02
CA TYR A 123 19.29 25.64 -11.13
C TYR A 123 19.32 27.09 -10.68
N ALA A 124 18.63 27.40 -9.57
CA ALA A 124 18.66 28.73 -8.98
C ALA A 124 20.09 29.13 -8.55
N GLU A 125 20.83 28.24 -7.88
CA GLU A 125 22.24 28.50 -7.52
C GLU A 125 23.12 28.74 -8.74
N VAL A 126 23.03 27.92 -9.78
CA VAL A 126 23.81 28.09 -11.03
C VAL A 126 23.48 29.42 -11.71
N LEU A 127 22.26 29.92 -11.58
CA LEU A 127 21.83 31.21 -12.11
C LEU A 127 22.15 32.40 -11.20
N GLY A 128 22.88 32.18 -10.09
CA GLY A 128 23.26 33.22 -9.13
C GLY A 128 22.11 33.73 -8.27
N ARG A 129 21.04 32.94 -8.13
CA ARG A 129 19.83 33.27 -7.37
C ARG A 129 19.77 32.49 -6.06
N SER A 130 20.78 32.70 -5.20
CA SER A 130 20.84 32.07 -3.87
C SER A 130 19.70 32.48 -2.93
N ASP A 131 19.04 33.61 -3.19
CA ASP A 131 17.81 34.03 -2.52
C ASP A 131 16.65 33.08 -2.82
N VAL A 132 16.48 32.68 -4.08
CA VAL A 132 15.48 31.72 -4.56
C VAL A 132 15.83 30.31 -4.09
N ALA A 133 17.09 29.89 -4.23
CA ALA A 133 17.55 28.56 -3.85
C ALA A 133 17.25 28.23 -2.38
N ARG A 134 17.48 29.20 -1.46
CA ARG A 134 17.17 29.02 -0.02
C ARG A 134 15.69 28.75 0.23
N LEU A 135 14.78 29.46 -0.43
CA LEU A 135 13.34 29.23 -0.29
C LEU A 135 12.92 27.83 -0.78
N LEU A 136 13.53 27.36 -1.87
CA LEU A 136 13.29 26.03 -2.42
C LEU A 136 13.87 24.93 -1.51
N GLU A 137 15.04 25.18 -0.88
CA GLU A 137 15.63 24.25 0.06
C GLU A 137 14.82 24.10 1.36
N ASP A 138 14.15 25.18 1.81
CA ASP A 138 13.24 25.10 2.95
C ASP A 138 12.06 24.16 2.65
N SER A 139 11.46 24.23 1.45
CA SER A 139 10.44 23.28 1.03
C SER A 139 11.01 21.85 0.91
N LEU A 140 12.12 21.68 0.24
CA LEU A 140 12.79 20.37 0.12
C LEU A 140 13.06 19.70 1.48
N ARG A 141 13.38 20.49 2.50
CA ARG A 141 13.62 19.96 3.85
C ARG A 141 12.32 19.50 4.52
N GLU A 142 11.23 20.21 4.28
CA GLU A 142 9.90 19.85 4.79
C GLU A 142 9.39 18.56 4.10
N GLU A 143 9.61 18.37 2.76
CA GLU A 143 9.27 17.15 2.04
C GLU A 143 10.05 15.93 2.54
N LYS A 144 11.36 16.09 2.75
CA LYS A 144 12.18 15.03 3.37
C LYS A 144 11.68 14.64 4.75
N GLY A 145 11.21 15.60 5.53
CA GLY A 145 10.63 15.37 6.84
C GLY A 145 9.28 14.63 6.77
N ALA A 146 8.46 14.93 5.77
CA ALA A 146 7.19 14.24 5.52
C ALA A 146 7.43 12.79 5.10
N ASP A 147 8.33 12.52 4.16
CA ASP A 147 8.71 11.17 3.72
C ASP A 147 9.24 10.32 4.89
N GLN A 148 10.15 10.89 5.68
CA GLN A 148 10.67 10.21 6.87
C GLN A 148 9.54 9.88 7.87
N LYS A 149 8.60 10.81 8.08
CA LYS A 149 7.46 10.59 8.99
C LYS A 149 6.54 9.50 8.51
N LEU A 150 6.28 9.42 7.21
CA LEU A 150 5.51 8.34 6.59
C LEU A 150 6.22 6.99 6.78
N THR A 151 7.54 6.94 6.60
CA THR A 151 8.35 5.72 6.86
C THR A 151 8.22 5.27 8.30
N GLU A 152 8.35 6.16 9.28
CA GLU A 152 8.19 5.85 10.71
C GLU A 152 6.81 5.25 11.01
N ILE A 153 5.74 5.83 10.46
CA ILE A 153 4.36 5.35 10.66
C ILE A 153 4.19 3.97 10.02
N ALA A 154 4.74 3.76 8.82
CA ALA A 154 4.68 2.49 8.12
C ALA A 154 5.37 1.38 8.92
N GLU A 155 6.62 1.60 9.33
CA GLU A 155 7.45 0.58 9.97
C GLU A 155 7.00 0.25 11.40
N HIS A 156 6.61 1.25 12.18
CA HIS A 156 6.30 1.03 13.59
C HIS A 156 4.83 0.70 13.88
N THR A 157 3.93 0.94 12.93
CA THR A 157 2.50 0.82 13.22
C THR A 157 1.70 0.12 12.12
N VAL A 158 1.81 0.60 10.88
CA VAL A 158 0.83 0.26 9.84
C VAL A 158 1.14 -1.09 9.21
N ASN A 159 2.40 -1.35 8.82
CA ASN A 159 2.75 -2.57 8.07
C ASN A 159 2.52 -3.85 8.88
N GLN A 160 2.81 -3.83 10.18
CA GLN A 160 2.57 -4.98 11.06
C GLN A 160 1.08 -5.26 11.19
N ARG A 161 0.27 -4.22 11.43
CA ARG A 161 -1.20 -4.35 11.53
C ARG A 161 -1.83 -4.83 10.22
N ALA A 162 -1.35 -4.35 9.08
CA ALA A 162 -1.82 -4.81 7.77
C ALA A 162 -1.55 -6.30 7.54
N ALA A 163 -0.39 -6.79 7.99
CA ALA A 163 -0.05 -8.21 7.93
C ALA A 163 -0.93 -9.05 8.87
N GLU A 164 -1.21 -8.57 10.09
CA GLU A 164 -2.08 -9.22 11.06
C GLU A 164 -3.54 -9.28 10.58
N GLU A 165 -4.08 -8.19 10.02
CA GLU A 165 -5.42 -8.16 9.43
C GLU A 165 -5.59 -9.22 8.35
N PHE A 166 -4.59 -9.42 7.50
CA PHE A 166 -4.60 -10.47 6.48
C PHE A 166 -4.61 -11.87 7.10
N HIS A 167 -3.81 -12.13 8.14
CA HIS A 167 -3.79 -13.42 8.82
C HIS A 167 -5.11 -13.73 9.50
N ASN A 168 -5.73 -12.76 10.17
CA ASN A 168 -7.00 -12.91 10.85
C ASN A 168 -8.16 -13.15 9.89
N GLN A 169 -8.20 -12.44 8.75
CA GLN A 169 -9.20 -12.68 7.70
C GLN A 169 -9.07 -14.08 7.10
N SER A 170 -7.85 -14.53 6.83
CA SER A 170 -7.57 -15.86 6.29
C SER A 170 -7.98 -16.96 7.27
N ALA A 171 -7.71 -16.80 8.57
CA ALA A 171 -8.13 -17.72 9.62
C ALA A 171 -9.66 -17.74 9.77
N GLY A 172 -10.33 -16.59 9.69
CA GLY A 172 -11.80 -16.47 9.74
C GLY A 172 -12.48 -17.22 8.60
N ILE A 173 -11.97 -17.10 7.37
CA ILE A 173 -12.48 -17.82 6.20
C ILE A 173 -12.33 -19.33 6.37
N LEU A 174 -11.18 -19.79 6.89
CA LEU A 174 -10.95 -21.21 7.15
C LEU A 174 -11.88 -21.76 8.22
N ASN A 175 -12.14 -21.02 9.29
CA ASN A 175 -13.06 -21.41 10.36
C ASN A 175 -14.52 -21.44 9.86
N GLN A 176 -14.99 -20.44 9.12
CA GLN A 176 -16.32 -20.44 8.51
C GLN A 176 -16.51 -21.62 7.54
N SER A 177 -15.48 -21.92 6.75
CA SER A 177 -15.51 -23.08 5.84
C SER A 177 -15.61 -24.40 6.60
N ALA A 178 -14.88 -24.53 7.72
CA ALA A 178 -14.93 -25.71 8.59
C ALA A 178 -16.29 -25.87 9.28
N GLU A 179 -16.88 -24.78 9.76
CA GLU A 179 -18.22 -24.77 10.37
C GLU A 179 -19.30 -25.13 9.35
N TRP A 180 -19.23 -24.57 8.14
CA TRP A 180 -20.16 -24.88 7.05
C TRP A 180 -20.09 -26.38 6.68
N VAL A 181 -18.89 -26.94 6.52
CA VAL A 181 -18.69 -28.38 6.27
C VAL A 181 -19.23 -29.21 7.43
N GLY A 182 -18.95 -28.84 8.67
CA GLY A 182 -19.44 -29.52 9.87
C GLY A 182 -20.97 -29.51 9.97
N SER A 183 -21.61 -28.38 9.65
CA SER A 183 -23.07 -28.25 9.65
C SER A 183 -23.71 -29.06 8.54
N THR A 184 -23.14 -29.05 7.33
CA THR A 184 -23.67 -29.77 6.16
C THR A 184 -23.57 -31.29 6.36
N VAL A 185 -22.45 -31.79 6.88
CA VAL A 185 -22.27 -33.21 7.24
C VAL A 185 -23.21 -33.59 8.36
N GLY A 186 -23.42 -32.74 9.38
CA GLY A 186 -24.36 -32.97 10.47
C GLY A 186 -25.82 -33.01 10.01
N VAL A 187 -26.21 -32.20 9.02
CA VAL A 187 -27.56 -32.25 8.44
C VAL A 187 -27.75 -33.52 7.62
N ALA A 188 -26.77 -33.88 6.78
CA ALA A 188 -26.82 -35.12 5.98
C ALA A 188 -26.92 -36.36 6.90
N ALA A 189 -26.13 -36.44 7.96
CA ALA A 189 -26.18 -37.57 8.92
C ALA A 189 -27.55 -37.67 9.63
N ARG A 190 -28.15 -36.53 10.03
CA ARG A 190 -29.49 -36.49 10.64
C ARG A 190 -30.59 -36.92 9.65
N THR A 191 -30.47 -36.52 8.39
CA THR A 191 -31.42 -36.87 7.35
C THR A 191 -31.36 -38.37 7.05
N VAL A 192 -30.18 -38.97 6.95
CA VAL A 192 -29.96 -40.40 6.77
C VAL A 192 -30.51 -41.21 7.98
N LYS A 193 -30.24 -40.73 9.22
CA LYS A 193 -30.75 -41.36 10.42
C LYS A 193 -32.31 -41.30 10.52
N ARG A 194 -32.91 -40.22 10.06
CA ARG A 194 -34.36 -40.04 10.03
C ARG A 194 -35.02 -40.93 8.95
N ALA A 195 -34.43 -41.02 7.78
CA ALA A 195 -34.85 -41.91 6.71
C ALA A 195 -34.76 -43.40 7.12
N ALA A 196 -33.65 -43.80 7.75
CA ALA A 196 -33.49 -45.16 8.28
C ALA A 196 -34.51 -45.50 9.39
N GLY A 197 -34.86 -44.52 10.25
CA GLY A 197 -35.93 -44.70 11.26
C GLY A 197 -37.33 -44.81 10.68
N ALA A 198 -37.60 -44.09 9.61
CA ALA A 198 -38.92 -44.13 8.92
C ALA A 198 -39.16 -45.42 8.14
N VAL A 199 -38.12 -46.05 7.61
CA VAL A 199 -38.20 -47.35 6.86
C VAL A 199 -38.29 -48.53 7.81
N GLY A 200 -37.79 -48.44 9.05
CA GLY A 200 -37.80 -49.53 10.04
C GLY A 200 -39.15 -49.80 10.70
N LEU A 201 -40.22 -49.02 10.43
CA LEU A 201 -41.50 -49.12 11.09
C LEU A 201 -42.64 -49.78 10.24
N ARG A 202 -42.38 -50.25 9.03
CA ARG A 202 -43.35 -50.95 8.22
C ARG A 202 -42.75 -52.11 7.45
N ASN A 203 -43.13 -53.32 7.88
CA ASN A 203 -43.02 -54.61 7.22
C ASN A 203 -41.68 -55.31 7.09
N GLY A 204 -41.58 -56.47 7.69
CA GLY A 204 -40.49 -57.43 7.86
C GLY A 204 -39.98 -58.15 6.59
N HIS A 205 -39.82 -57.47 5.44
CA HIS A 205 -39.20 -58.08 4.26
C HIS A 205 -38.46 -57.03 3.43
N ALA A 206 -37.25 -56.63 3.86
CA ALA A 206 -36.28 -56.01 2.96
C ALA A 206 -34.86 -55.88 3.53
N PRO A 207 -34.12 -56.98 3.74
CA PRO A 207 -32.71 -56.89 4.16
C PRO A 207 -31.78 -56.35 3.05
N GLU A 208 -32.07 -56.64 1.79
CA GLU A 208 -31.17 -56.25 0.66
C GLU A 208 -31.27 -54.78 0.25
N ALA A 209 -32.49 -54.22 0.20
CA ALA A 209 -32.69 -52.81 -0.13
C ALA A 209 -32.08 -51.88 0.95
N MET A 210 -32.14 -52.27 2.21
CA MET A 210 -31.57 -51.53 3.34
C MET A 210 -30.04 -51.58 3.35
N ASN A 211 -29.43 -52.71 2.94
CA ASN A 211 -27.99 -52.82 2.78
C ASN A 211 -27.47 -52.00 1.58
N SER A 212 -28.19 -52.02 0.47
CA SER A 212 -27.89 -51.21 -0.71
C SER A 212 -27.97 -49.70 -0.41
N MET A 213 -29.01 -49.23 0.31
CA MET A 213 -29.11 -47.83 0.76
C MET A 213 -28.05 -47.44 1.79
N ARG A 214 -27.69 -48.34 2.72
CA ARG A 214 -26.57 -48.08 3.64
C ARG A 214 -25.23 -47.96 2.91
N SER A 215 -24.97 -48.79 1.94
CA SER A 215 -23.76 -48.75 1.11
C SER A 215 -23.71 -47.48 0.26
N ALA A 216 -24.83 -47.09 -0.36
CA ALA A 216 -24.90 -45.85 -1.13
C ALA A 216 -24.72 -44.58 -0.26
N ALA A 217 -25.35 -44.55 0.92
CA ALA A 217 -25.21 -43.45 1.86
C ALA A 217 -23.77 -43.33 2.44
N ALA A 218 -23.13 -44.48 2.71
CA ALA A 218 -21.73 -44.52 3.17
C ALA A 218 -20.76 -44.07 2.06
N ALA A 219 -20.98 -44.49 0.82
CA ALA A 219 -20.19 -44.07 -0.34
C ALA A 219 -20.31 -42.55 -0.59
N THR A 220 -21.55 -42.03 -0.52
CA THR A 220 -21.78 -40.57 -0.69
C THR A 220 -21.13 -39.75 0.45
N ALA A 221 -21.26 -40.22 1.68
CA ALA A 221 -20.61 -39.57 2.83
C ALA A 221 -19.06 -39.62 2.72
N GLY A 222 -18.52 -40.76 2.27
CA GLY A 222 -17.07 -40.91 2.01
C GLY A 222 -16.58 -39.95 0.96
N THR A 223 -17.27 -39.79 -0.17
CA THR A 223 -16.89 -38.86 -1.23
C THR A 223 -16.95 -37.39 -0.79
N VAL A 224 -17.95 -37.01 0.02
CA VAL A 224 -18.06 -35.65 0.57
C VAL A 224 -16.92 -35.36 1.55
N VAL A 225 -16.56 -36.32 2.42
CA VAL A 225 -15.44 -36.18 3.35
C VAL A 225 -14.12 -36.08 2.59
N GLU A 226 -13.90 -36.92 1.58
CA GLU A 226 -12.67 -36.93 0.78
C GLU A 226 -12.47 -35.64 -0.01
N THR A 227 -13.56 -35.11 -0.60
CA THR A 227 -13.51 -33.81 -1.31
C THR A 227 -13.28 -32.63 -0.36
N ALA A 228 -13.87 -32.65 0.83
CA ALA A 228 -13.63 -31.63 1.86
C ALA A 228 -12.19 -31.66 2.38
N GLU A 229 -11.66 -32.85 2.66
CA GLU A 229 -10.25 -33.02 3.08
C GLU A 229 -9.25 -32.63 1.97
N ALA A 230 -9.55 -32.91 0.71
CA ALA A 230 -8.74 -32.50 -0.42
C ALA A 230 -8.73 -30.96 -0.56
N ALA A 231 -9.87 -30.29 -0.36
CA ALA A 231 -9.97 -28.85 -0.36
C ALA A 231 -9.17 -28.20 0.79
N VAL A 232 -9.25 -28.77 2.00
CA VAL A 232 -8.46 -28.32 3.18
C VAL A 232 -6.95 -28.54 2.96
N ARG A 233 -6.56 -29.69 2.40
CA ARG A 233 -5.16 -29.97 2.04
C ARG A 233 -4.64 -29.00 0.98
N ARG A 234 -5.45 -28.65 -0.01
CA ARG A 234 -5.11 -27.66 -1.05
C ARG A 234 -4.95 -26.25 -0.46
N GLY A 235 -5.87 -25.83 0.42
CA GLY A 235 -5.78 -24.56 1.15
C GLY A 235 -4.50 -24.46 1.99
N ARG A 236 -4.16 -25.50 2.76
CA ARG A 236 -2.91 -25.56 3.55
C ARG A 236 -1.63 -25.52 2.69
N ARG A 237 -1.63 -26.13 1.50
CA ARG A 237 -0.50 -26.05 0.56
C ARG A 237 -0.29 -24.63 0.04
N LEU A 238 -1.37 -23.93 -0.33
CA LEU A 238 -1.31 -22.56 -0.84
C LEU A 238 -0.83 -21.57 0.25
N THR A 239 -1.32 -21.70 1.48
CA THR A 239 -0.88 -20.86 2.59
C THR A 239 0.60 -21.11 2.95
N ASN A 240 1.05 -22.37 2.94
CA ASN A 240 2.44 -22.71 3.19
C ASN A 240 3.37 -22.23 2.05
N GLN A 241 2.91 -22.28 0.81
CA GLN A 241 3.66 -21.77 -0.34
C GLN A 241 3.81 -20.23 -0.26
N ALA A 242 2.72 -19.51 0.05
CA ALA A 242 2.75 -18.08 0.26
C ALA A 242 3.69 -17.67 1.41
N ALA A 243 3.64 -18.39 2.53
CA ALA A 243 4.54 -18.17 3.68
C ALA A 243 6.02 -18.43 3.34
N ARG A 244 6.32 -19.44 2.51
CA ARG A 244 7.70 -19.71 2.04
C ARG A 244 8.19 -18.61 1.11
N SER A 245 7.35 -18.13 0.17
CA SER A 245 7.69 -17.04 -0.73
C SER A 245 7.94 -15.74 0.04
N ALA A 246 7.11 -15.42 1.03
CA ALA A 246 7.31 -14.25 1.88
C ALA A 246 8.63 -14.33 2.68
N ARG A 247 8.98 -15.50 3.22
CA ARG A 247 10.28 -15.72 3.93
C ARG A 247 11.47 -15.61 2.99
N SER A 248 11.38 -16.09 1.76
CA SER A 248 12.43 -15.97 0.75
C SER A 248 12.67 -14.50 0.40
N ILE A 249 11.61 -13.72 0.15
CA ILE A 249 11.70 -12.29 -0.14
C ILE A 249 12.33 -11.54 1.04
N ALA A 250 11.90 -11.84 2.27
CA ALA A 250 12.47 -11.23 3.48
C ALA A 250 13.97 -11.57 3.66
N ALA A 251 14.38 -12.81 3.35
CA ALA A 251 15.79 -13.23 3.42
C ALA A 251 16.65 -12.51 2.37
N ASP A 252 16.14 -12.33 1.15
CA ASP A 252 16.82 -11.60 0.08
C ASP A 252 16.99 -10.11 0.39
N VAL A 253 15.97 -9.47 0.97
CA VAL A 253 16.05 -8.09 1.43
C VAL A 253 17.07 -7.92 2.56
N LEU A 254 17.14 -8.85 3.51
CA LEU A 254 18.12 -8.82 4.60
C LEU A 254 19.55 -9.10 4.12
N SER A 255 19.72 -9.94 3.09
CA SER A 255 21.03 -10.22 2.50
C SER A 255 21.59 -9.06 1.69
N SER A 256 20.71 -8.31 1.02
CA SER A 256 21.10 -7.12 0.24
C SER A 256 21.59 -5.96 1.12
N LYS A 257 21.01 -5.79 2.32
CA LYS A 257 21.48 -4.78 3.30
C LYS A 257 22.88 -5.06 3.88
N LYS A 258 23.41 -6.29 3.77
CA LYS A 258 24.77 -6.64 4.25
C LYS A 258 25.89 -6.38 3.25
N LYS A 259 25.59 -5.97 2.03
CA LYS A 259 26.58 -5.69 0.97
C LYS A 259 26.83 -4.20 0.73
N THR A 260 26.91 -3.37 1.78
CA THR A 260 27.44 -2.00 1.64
C THR A 260 28.96 -2.07 1.50
N PRO A 261 29.58 -1.52 0.46
CA PRO A 261 31.02 -1.56 0.30
C PRO A 261 31.69 -0.66 1.35
N ARG A 262 32.61 -1.22 2.12
CA ARG A 262 33.50 -0.51 3.03
C ARG A 262 34.24 0.61 2.26
N ARG A 263 33.95 1.85 2.60
CA ARG A 263 34.64 3.04 2.09
C ARG A 263 36.14 2.89 2.38
N ARG A 264 36.95 2.70 1.34
CA ARG A 264 38.42 2.73 1.43
C ARG A 264 38.81 4.15 1.78
N THR A 265 39.31 4.39 2.98
CA THR A 265 40.00 5.63 3.35
C THR A 265 41.29 5.72 2.56
N ALA A 266 41.35 6.67 1.63
CA ALA A 266 42.59 7.02 0.95
C ALA A 266 43.53 7.75 1.96
N LYS A 267 44.63 7.12 2.34
CA LYS A 267 45.74 7.75 3.04
C LYS A 267 46.41 8.75 2.10
N SER A 268 46.28 10.06 2.42
CA SER A 268 47.10 11.08 1.76
C SER A 268 48.54 10.94 2.27
N GLY A 269 49.41 10.43 1.41
CA GLY A 269 50.85 10.46 1.61
C GLY A 269 51.37 11.86 1.27
N ARG A 270 51.71 12.62 2.29
CA ARG A 270 52.56 13.84 2.18
C ARG A 270 53.98 13.36 1.96
N LYS A 271 54.62 13.67 0.83
CA LYS A 271 56.07 13.65 0.67
C LYS A 271 56.58 15.06 0.42
N LYS A 272 57.69 15.33 1.07
CA LYS A 272 58.52 16.54 1.18
C LYS A 272 58.71 17.28 -0.15
#